data_f725a77531a9c1ef8d7a5e12a60e688a
#
_entry.id   f725a77531a9c1ef8d7a5e12a60e688a
#
_cell.length_a   1.000
_cell.length_b   1.000
_cell.length_c   1.000
_cell.angle_alpha   90.00
_cell.angle_beta   90.00
_cell.angle_gamma   90.00
#
_symmetry.space_group_name_H-M   'P 1'
#
loop_
_entity.id
_entity.type
_entity.pdbx_description
1 polymer ?
#
loop_
_entity_poly.entity_id
_entity_poly.type
_entity_poly.pdbx_seq_one_letter_code
_entity_poly.pdbx_strand_id
1 'polypeptide(L)'
;MGISVGIIGVGSFGPQFIKLFKVHPDVDRLALCDLKPDRLSRCSKAHQISETYSSLDDICKSDLDAFAIFTQHWMHAPQAVQAMRAGKHVYTAVPAARSLDECHNLVETVKQTGLIYMNGETSFFRPDAVFCRKKAEEDAFGEFIHFQSEYFHDISHGLYEVAKNRWGDQWSRDKTGGIPMYYPTHSTCFPISVMKAHMTSVSAQGYVYPNDDWFRPDTISENRFSNQIGLFAMSNGATARIAEFRRIGHPETERVSAIYGTEASFEQNASGAMWANKNGIEGVILTKHHEPLPEMLALDLGGHGGSHAYLVNEFVDSVNRERLPRINVWQAVRYCAPGFVAHESALKDGELLKIPDWGAPPN
;
A
#
# COMPACT_ATOMS: atom_id res chain seq x y z
N MET A 1 21.35 -15.35 12.79
CA MET A 1 21.80 -13.94 12.90
C MET A 1 20.65 -13.10 12.36
N GLY A 2 20.36 -12.00 13.03
CA GLY A 2 19.36 -11.07 12.51
C GLY A 2 19.88 -10.25 11.33
N ILE A 3 19.01 -9.53 10.68
CA ILE A 3 19.35 -8.68 9.52
C ILE A 3 19.69 -7.25 9.98
N SER A 4 20.43 -6.55 9.14
CA SER A 4 20.72 -5.12 9.27
C SER A 4 19.83 -4.30 8.31
N VAL A 5 19.15 -3.25 8.83
CA VAL A 5 18.18 -2.49 8.06
C VAL A 5 18.49 -0.99 8.04
N GLY A 6 18.53 -0.40 6.85
CA GLY A 6 18.57 1.04 6.64
C GLY A 6 17.18 1.63 6.47
N ILE A 7 16.81 2.62 7.30
CA ILE A 7 15.54 3.35 7.17
C ILE A 7 15.77 4.61 6.34
N ILE A 8 15.17 4.64 5.14
CA ILE A 8 15.35 5.74 4.18
C ILE A 8 14.11 6.63 4.16
N GLY A 9 14.30 7.91 4.53
CA GLY A 9 13.21 8.86 4.70
C GLY A 9 12.67 8.86 6.13
N VAL A 10 13.30 9.65 7.01
CA VAL A 10 12.88 9.82 8.41
C VAL A 10 12.00 11.06 8.62
N GLY A 11 11.07 11.27 7.69
CA GLY A 11 10.07 12.34 7.74
C GLY A 11 9.01 12.13 8.81
N SER A 12 7.73 12.14 8.42
CA SER A 12 6.59 11.92 9.34
C SER A 12 6.20 10.45 9.46
N PHE A 13 6.35 9.65 8.40
CA PHE A 13 5.89 8.26 8.35
C PHE A 13 6.97 7.25 8.78
N GLY A 14 8.20 7.39 8.27
CA GLY A 14 9.32 6.48 8.59
C GLY A 14 9.58 6.29 10.09
N PRO A 15 9.56 7.34 10.93
CA PRO A 15 9.76 7.21 12.37
C PRO A 15 8.79 6.27 13.08
N GLN A 16 7.59 6.07 12.55
CA GLN A 16 6.60 5.14 13.11
C GLN A 16 7.06 3.68 13.01
N PHE A 17 7.92 3.36 12.05
CA PHE A 17 8.45 2.02 11.81
C PHE A 17 9.77 1.76 12.53
N ILE A 18 10.57 2.79 12.84
CA ILE A 18 11.89 2.64 13.47
C ILE A 18 11.79 1.83 14.78
N LYS A 19 10.81 2.16 15.62
CA LYS A 19 10.62 1.44 16.90
C LYS A 19 10.28 -0.04 16.69
N LEU A 20 9.52 -0.37 15.64
CA LEU A 20 9.11 -1.73 15.32
C LEU A 20 10.31 -2.56 14.82
N PHE A 21 11.10 -2.02 13.89
CA PHE A 21 12.35 -2.66 13.49
C PHE A 21 13.33 -2.81 14.64
N LYS A 22 13.41 -1.80 15.54
CA LYS A 22 14.33 -1.82 16.69
C LYS A 22 14.03 -2.90 17.74
N VAL A 23 12.75 -3.25 17.91
CA VAL A 23 12.34 -4.29 18.89
C VAL A 23 12.15 -5.67 18.25
N HIS A 24 12.30 -5.77 16.93
CA HIS A 24 12.17 -7.05 16.23
C HIS A 24 13.34 -7.98 16.62
N PRO A 25 13.10 -9.23 17.05
CA PRO A 25 14.15 -10.14 17.56
C PRO A 25 15.20 -10.50 16.51
N ASP A 26 14.86 -10.42 15.22
CA ASP A 26 15.72 -10.76 14.10
C ASP A 26 16.27 -9.51 13.38
N VAL A 27 16.34 -8.36 14.05
CA VAL A 27 17.01 -7.15 13.56
C VAL A 27 18.15 -6.78 14.49
N ASP A 28 19.38 -6.95 14.03
CA ASP A 28 20.57 -6.74 14.86
C ASP A 28 21.10 -5.31 14.76
N ARG A 29 20.86 -4.60 13.65
CA ARG A 29 21.44 -3.29 13.37
C ARG A 29 20.48 -2.41 12.59
N LEU A 30 20.42 -1.13 12.96
CA LEU A 30 19.64 -0.10 12.24
C LEU A 30 20.53 1.09 11.87
N ALA A 31 20.30 1.59 10.65
CA ALA A 31 20.85 2.86 10.18
C ALA A 31 19.73 3.77 9.67
N LEU A 32 19.95 5.09 9.68
CA LEU A 32 18.99 6.09 9.19
C LEU A 32 19.57 6.85 8.00
N CYS A 33 18.72 7.17 7.04
CA CYS A 33 19.10 8.00 5.89
C CYS A 33 18.01 9.06 5.61
N ASP A 34 18.43 10.33 5.51
CA ASP A 34 17.56 11.43 5.05
C ASP A 34 18.45 12.56 4.48
N LEU A 35 17.95 13.21 3.42
CA LEU A 35 18.65 14.35 2.79
C LEU A 35 18.65 15.62 3.67
N LYS A 36 17.74 15.73 4.65
CA LYS A 36 17.66 16.90 5.55
C LYS A 36 18.42 16.64 6.85
N PRO A 37 19.60 17.27 7.05
CA PRO A 37 20.48 17.00 8.21
C PRO A 37 19.78 17.19 9.57
N ASP A 38 18.95 18.24 9.71
CA ASP A 38 18.25 18.52 10.95
C ASP A 38 17.23 17.42 11.29
N ARG A 39 16.54 16.89 10.26
CA ARG A 39 15.60 15.79 10.41
C ARG A 39 16.31 14.51 10.82
N LEU A 40 17.41 14.19 10.14
CA LEU A 40 18.26 13.04 10.40
C LEU A 40 18.83 13.09 11.83
N SER A 41 19.43 14.22 12.24
CA SER A 41 19.98 14.40 13.58
C SER A 41 18.94 14.27 14.69
N ARG A 42 17.75 14.88 14.49
CA ARG A 42 16.64 14.77 15.46
C ARG A 42 16.18 13.32 15.61
N CYS A 43 16.00 12.61 14.49
CA CYS A 43 15.55 11.23 14.50
C CYS A 43 16.60 10.28 15.12
N SER A 44 17.88 10.44 14.76
CA SER A 44 19.01 9.70 15.31
C SER A 44 19.06 9.82 16.85
N LYS A 45 18.95 11.04 17.39
CA LYS A 45 18.91 11.27 18.84
C LYS A 45 17.68 10.67 19.51
N ALA A 46 16.50 10.85 18.92
CA ALA A 46 15.23 10.36 19.50
C ALA A 46 15.19 8.82 19.61
N HIS A 47 15.75 8.13 18.63
CA HIS A 47 15.76 6.67 18.58
C HIS A 47 17.08 6.03 19.01
N GLN A 48 18.10 6.84 19.37
CA GLN A 48 19.44 6.38 19.78
C GLN A 48 20.07 5.46 18.72
N ILE A 49 20.04 5.90 17.45
CA ILE A 49 20.68 5.23 16.31
C ILE A 49 21.79 6.14 15.82
N SER A 50 23.05 5.73 16.00
CA SER A 50 24.24 6.54 15.67
C SER A 50 24.65 6.43 14.20
N GLU A 51 24.30 5.33 13.55
CA GLU A 51 24.65 5.11 12.15
C GLU A 51 23.69 5.88 11.25
N THR A 52 24.24 6.86 10.50
CA THR A 52 23.43 7.77 9.68
C THR A 52 24.13 8.07 8.35
N TYR A 53 23.29 8.25 7.31
CA TYR A 53 23.73 8.56 5.95
C TYR A 53 22.97 9.77 5.41
N SER A 54 23.65 10.63 4.67
CA SER A 54 23.06 11.86 4.11
C SER A 54 22.46 11.67 2.72
N SER A 55 22.67 10.54 2.08
CA SER A 55 22.16 10.25 0.74
C SER A 55 21.89 8.76 0.52
N LEU A 56 21.02 8.44 -0.46
CA LEU A 56 20.81 7.07 -0.91
C LEU A 56 22.09 6.47 -1.51
N ASP A 57 22.88 7.26 -2.24
CA ASP A 57 24.14 6.80 -2.84
C ASP A 57 25.16 6.35 -1.78
N ASP A 58 25.18 7.01 -0.63
CA ASP A 58 26.10 6.65 0.45
C ASP A 58 25.65 5.41 1.21
N ILE A 59 24.36 5.32 1.55
CA ILE A 59 23.84 4.13 2.25
C ILE A 59 23.86 2.89 1.35
N CYS A 60 23.73 3.03 0.03
CA CYS A 60 23.89 1.93 -0.92
C CYS A 60 25.27 1.28 -0.91
N LYS A 61 26.32 2.01 -0.47
CA LYS A 61 27.69 1.49 -0.33
C LYS A 61 27.92 0.76 0.99
N SER A 62 26.98 0.80 1.91
CA SER A 62 27.09 0.13 3.22
C SER A 62 27.00 -1.39 3.09
N ASP A 63 27.34 -2.08 4.16
CA ASP A 63 27.19 -3.53 4.31
C ASP A 63 25.82 -3.96 4.89
N LEU A 64 24.84 -3.05 4.94
CA LEU A 64 23.48 -3.37 5.38
C LEU A 64 22.80 -4.37 4.43
N ASP A 65 21.95 -5.25 4.96
CA ASP A 65 21.27 -6.29 4.20
C ASP A 65 20.05 -5.76 3.45
N ALA A 66 19.31 -4.84 4.07
CA ALA A 66 18.01 -4.41 3.57
C ALA A 66 17.73 -2.92 3.80
N PHE A 67 16.84 -2.36 2.99
CA PHE A 67 16.36 -0.99 3.13
C PHE A 67 14.84 -0.94 3.26
N ALA A 68 14.36 -0.08 4.16
CA ALA A 68 12.95 0.28 4.28
C ALA A 68 12.77 1.74 3.85
N ILE A 69 12.07 1.96 2.74
CA ILE A 69 11.96 3.25 2.04
C ILE A 69 10.62 3.91 2.36
N PHE A 70 10.68 5.08 3.00
CA PHE A 70 9.53 5.91 3.43
C PHE A 70 9.61 7.34 2.89
N THR A 71 10.22 7.50 1.73
CA THR A 71 10.37 8.79 1.06
C THR A 71 9.06 9.24 0.40
N GLN A 72 9.11 10.20 -0.50
CA GLN A 72 7.96 10.63 -1.26
C GLN A 72 7.53 9.53 -2.25
N HIS A 73 6.24 9.36 -2.43
CA HIS A 73 5.68 8.25 -3.21
C HIS A 73 6.19 8.15 -4.68
N TRP A 74 6.60 9.27 -5.29
CA TRP A 74 7.23 9.26 -6.63
C TRP A 74 8.70 8.82 -6.62
N MET A 75 9.29 8.66 -5.44
CA MET A 75 10.67 8.18 -5.29
C MET A 75 10.74 6.69 -4.97
N HIS A 76 9.62 6.04 -4.62
CA HIS A 76 9.62 4.66 -4.16
C HIS A 76 10.20 3.70 -5.21
N ALA A 77 9.67 3.69 -6.43
CA ALA A 77 10.17 2.80 -7.48
C ALA A 77 11.61 3.10 -7.90
N PRO A 78 12.01 4.35 -8.23
CA PRO A 78 13.39 4.66 -8.56
C PRO A 78 14.39 4.28 -7.47
N GLN A 79 14.09 4.58 -6.20
CA GLN A 79 14.96 4.26 -5.08
C GLN A 79 15.03 2.76 -4.79
N ALA A 80 13.92 2.04 -4.93
CA ALA A 80 13.91 0.59 -4.80
C ALA A 80 14.77 -0.09 -5.86
N VAL A 81 14.67 0.35 -7.11
CA VAL A 81 15.51 -0.14 -8.22
C VAL A 81 17.00 0.12 -7.93
N GLN A 82 17.34 1.33 -7.48
CA GLN A 82 18.71 1.67 -7.12
C GLN A 82 19.25 0.80 -5.96
N ALA A 83 18.45 0.63 -4.91
CA ALA A 83 18.80 -0.18 -3.75
C ALA A 83 19.01 -1.67 -4.12
N MET A 84 18.10 -2.25 -4.90
CA MET A 84 18.24 -3.64 -5.35
C MET A 84 19.47 -3.83 -6.27
N ARG A 85 19.76 -2.89 -7.14
CA ARG A 85 21.00 -2.92 -7.96
C ARG A 85 22.27 -2.79 -7.12
N ALA A 86 22.18 -2.21 -5.93
CA ALA A 86 23.27 -2.15 -4.94
C ALA A 86 23.30 -3.41 -4.03
N GLY A 87 22.49 -4.44 -4.32
CA GLY A 87 22.49 -5.72 -3.59
C GLY A 87 21.67 -5.71 -2.31
N LYS A 88 20.68 -4.78 -2.16
CA LYS A 88 19.88 -4.65 -0.93
C LYS A 88 18.47 -5.20 -1.13
N HIS A 89 17.97 -5.98 -0.17
CA HIS A 89 16.55 -6.29 -0.07
C HIS A 89 15.75 -5.02 0.23
N VAL A 90 14.53 -4.92 -0.27
CA VAL A 90 13.78 -3.65 -0.20
C VAL A 90 12.36 -3.84 0.32
N TYR A 91 12.00 -3.02 1.31
CA TYR A 91 10.64 -2.68 1.68
C TYR A 91 10.33 -1.27 1.19
N THR A 92 9.18 -1.04 0.57
CA THR A 92 8.70 0.32 0.28
C THR A 92 7.37 0.60 0.94
N ALA A 93 7.15 1.83 1.38
CA ALA A 93 5.78 2.30 1.64
C ALA A 93 4.96 2.33 0.33
N VAL A 94 3.66 2.57 0.46
CA VAL A 94 2.73 2.65 -0.68
C VAL A 94 2.65 4.05 -1.29
N PRO A 95 2.31 4.16 -2.58
CA PRO A 95 2.23 3.09 -3.58
C PRO A 95 3.62 2.59 -3.98
N ALA A 96 3.70 1.38 -4.54
CA ALA A 96 4.96 0.83 -5.03
C ALA A 96 5.51 1.61 -6.23
N ALA A 97 4.63 2.05 -7.12
CA ALA A 97 4.93 2.74 -8.37
C ALA A 97 3.87 3.80 -8.68
N ARG A 98 4.14 4.67 -9.66
CA ARG A 98 3.22 5.71 -10.16
C ARG A 98 2.92 5.61 -11.66
N SER A 99 3.48 4.63 -12.33
CA SER A 99 3.23 4.36 -13.76
C SER A 99 3.39 2.88 -14.07
N LEU A 100 2.86 2.46 -15.22
CA LEU A 100 3.03 1.09 -15.71
C LEU A 100 4.50 0.78 -16.03
N ASP A 101 5.27 1.76 -16.49
CA ASP A 101 6.71 1.62 -16.74
C ASP A 101 7.49 1.40 -15.45
N GLU A 102 7.17 2.14 -14.38
CA GLU A 102 7.77 1.91 -13.07
C GLU A 102 7.41 0.52 -12.52
N CYS A 103 6.16 0.05 -12.70
CA CYS A 103 5.76 -1.31 -12.37
C CYS A 103 6.61 -2.35 -13.11
N HIS A 104 6.78 -2.18 -14.41
CA HIS A 104 7.61 -3.05 -15.23
C HIS A 104 9.07 -3.07 -14.74
N ASN A 105 9.67 -1.89 -14.52
CA ASN A 105 11.05 -1.76 -14.06
C ASN A 105 11.28 -2.42 -12.70
N LEU A 106 10.34 -2.32 -11.77
CA LEU A 106 10.41 -2.98 -10.47
C LEU A 106 10.43 -4.50 -10.63
N VAL A 107 9.49 -5.06 -11.39
CA VAL A 107 9.41 -6.51 -11.62
C VAL A 107 10.66 -7.04 -12.30
N GLU A 108 11.14 -6.38 -13.35
CA GLU A 108 12.35 -6.78 -14.06
C GLU A 108 13.60 -6.66 -13.15
N THR A 109 13.68 -5.65 -12.29
CA THR A 109 14.79 -5.53 -11.35
C THR A 109 14.80 -6.67 -10.33
N VAL A 110 13.63 -7.05 -9.80
CA VAL A 110 13.54 -8.22 -8.90
C VAL A 110 13.96 -9.50 -9.61
N LYS A 111 13.49 -9.73 -10.85
CA LYS A 111 13.90 -10.90 -11.66
C LYS A 111 15.41 -10.95 -11.91
N GLN A 112 16.03 -9.80 -12.20
CA GLN A 112 17.46 -9.71 -12.49
C GLN A 112 18.35 -9.88 -11.26
N THR A 113 17.90 -9.39 -10.10
CA THR A 113 18.70 -9.38 -8.87
C THR A 113 18.43 -10.58 -7.98
N GLY A 114 17.26 -11.22 -8.08
CA GLY A 114 16.80 -12.26 -7.17
C GLY A 114 16.54 -11.78 -5.74
N LEU A 115 16.58 -10.46 -5.52
CA LEU A 115 16.41 -9.88 -4.19
C LEU A 115 14.95 -9.79 -3.77
N ILE A 116 14.73 -9.80 -2.47
CA ILE A 116 13.39 -9.65 -1.89
C ILE A 116 12.95 -8.19 -2.01
N TYR A 117 11.79 -8.00 -2.62
CA TYR A 117 11.03 -6.75 -2.60
C TYR A 117 9.68 -6.98 -1.94
N MET A 118 9.33 -6.12 -1.00
CA MET A 118 8.02 -6.11 -0.35
C MET A 118 7.41 -4.71 -0.37
N ASN A 119 6.12 -4.62 -0.69
CA ASN A 119 5.36 -3.38 -0.56
C ASN A 119 4.60 -3.35 0.77
N GLY A 120 4.66 -2.23 1.47
CA GLY A 120 4.06 -2.03 2.79
C GLY A 120 2.57 -1.64 2.74
N GLU A 121 1.75 -2.40 2.01
CA GLU A 121 0.31 -2.13 1.94
C GLU A 121 -0.39 -2.49 3.25
N THR A 122 -0.81 -1.47 3.97
CA THR A 122 -1.37 -1.60 5.31
C THR A 122 -2.72 -2.34 5.35
N SER A 123 -3.49 -2.31 4.25
CA SER A 123 -4.79 -2.99 4.18
C SER A 123 -4.66 -4.52 4.18
N PHE A 124 -3.49 -5.05 3.83
CA PHE A 124 -3.26 -6.50 3.81
C PHE A 124 -3.42 -7.15 5.19
N PHE A 125 -2.92 -6.51 6.24
CA PHE A 125 -2.93 -7.05 7.61
C PHE A 125 -4.05 -6.47 8.47
N ARG A 126 -5.01 -5.76 7.90
CA ARG A 126 -6.18 -5.33 8.64
C ARG A 126 -7.03 -6.54 9.06
N PRO A 127 -7.69 -6.49 10.21
CA PRO A 127 -8.48 -7.61 10.74
C PRO A 127 -9.57 -8.11 9.78
N ASP A 128 -10.18 -7.22 9.00
CA ASP A 128 -11.18 -7.55 7.97
C ASP A 128 -10.56 -8.39 6.84
N ALA A 129 -9.39 -7.99 6.35
CA ALA A 129 -8.67 -8.74 5.31
C ALA A 129 -8.18 -10.10 5.83
N VAL A 130 -7.68 -10.15 7.07
CA VAL A 130 -7.27 -11.40 7.73
C VAL A 130 -8.45 -12.35 7.88
N PHE A 131 -9.60 -11.86 8.37
CA PHE A 131 -10.83 -12.64 8.48
C PHE A 131 -11.26 -13.22 7.13
N CYS A 132 -11.37 -12.37 6.11
CA CYS A 132 -11.84 -12.80 4.79
C CYS A 132 -10.87 -13.77 4.11
N ARG A 133 -9.54 -13.57 4.22
CA ARG A 133 -8.57 -14.56 3.69
C ARG A 133 -8.71 -15.91 4.37
N LYS A 134 -8.89 -15.95 5.70
CA LYS A 134 -9.13 -17.20 6.41
C LYS A 134 -10.42 -17.87 5.95
N LYS A 135 -11.50 -17.11 5.75
CA LYS A 135 -12.77 -17.64 5.20
C LYS A 135 -12.62 -18.14 3.77
N ALA A 136 -11.80 -17.49 2.95
CA ALA A 136 -11.48 -17.95 1.60
C ALA A 136 -10.63 -19.24 1.61
N GLU A 137 -9.70 -19.38 2.55
CA GLU A 137 -8.91 -20.61 2.74
C GLU A 137 -9.75 -21.79 3.24
N GLU A 138 -10.84 -21.51 3.96
CA GLU A 138 -11.84 -22.48 4.39
C GLU A 138 -12.87 -22.81 3.28
N ASP A 139 -12.74 -22.24 2.08
CA ASP A 139 -13.72 -22.31 0.96
C ASP A 139 -15.13 -21.86 1.34
N ALA A 140 -15.23 -21.00 2.36
CA ALA A 140 -16.52 -20.62 2.95
C ALA A 140 -17.34 -19.66 2.07
N PHE A 141 -16.73 -18.97 1.12
CA PHE A 141 -17.43 -18.12 0.16
C PHE A 141 -18.03 -18.92 -1.01
N GLY A 142 -17.54 -20.13 -1.29
CA GLY A 142 -17.76 -20.82 -2.56
C GLY A 142 -17.10 -20.04 -3.72
N GLU A 143 -17.73 -20.01 -4.89
CA GLU A 143 -17.26 -19.22 -6.03
C GLU A 143 -17.43 -17.72 -5.77
N PHE A 144 -16.38 -16.94 -5.97
CA PHE A 144 -16.46 -15.47 -5.85
C PHE A 144 -17.25 -14.87 -7.01
N ILE A 145 -18.22 -13.99 -6.69
CA ILE A 145 -19.10 -13.34 -7.66
C ILE A 145 -18.71 -11.87 -7.85
N HIS A 146 -18.62 -11.14 -6.73
CA HIS A 146 -18.42 -9.70 -6.76
C HIS A 146 -17.67 -9.20 -5.53
N PHE A 147 -16.92 -8.11 -5.72
CA PHE A 147 -16.25 -7.40 -4.64
C PHE A 147 -16.53 -5.89 -4.74
N GLN A 148 -16.70 -5.24 -3.59
CA GLN A 148 -16.74 -3.79 -3.49
C GLN A 148 -15.68 -3.33 -2.49
N SER A 149 -14.92 -2.30 -2.85
CA SER A 149 -14.00 -1.65 -1.92
C SER A 149 -13.91 -0.16 -2.20
N GLU A 150 -14.04 0.63 -1.15
CA GLU A 150 -14.02 2.08 -1.22
C GLU A 150 -13.05 2.62 -0.19
N TYR A 151 -12.29 3.63 -0.57
CA TYR A 151 -11.43 4.37 0.34
C TYR A 151 -11.83 5.83 0.39
N PHE A 152 -12.29 6.26 1.55
CA PHE A 152 -12.63 7.64 1.85
C PHE A 152 -11.45 8.33 2.53
N HIS A 153 -10.97 9.41 1.96
CA HIS A 153 -9.98 10.26 2.58
C HIS A 153 -10.26 11.69 2.15
N ASP A 154 -11.27 12.28 2.78
CA ASP A 154 -11.67 13.66 2.46
C ASP A 154 -10.51 14.61 2.67
N ILE A 155 -10.41 15.59 1.82
CA ILE A 155 -9.36 16.60 1.84
C ILE A 155 -9.30 17.37 3.17
N SER A 156 -10.45 17.55 3.83
CA SER A 156 -10.56 18.18 5.15
C SER A 156 -9.93 17.36 6.28
N HIS A 157 -9.65 16.08 6.06
CA HIS A 157 -9.00 15.20 7.03
C HIS A 157 -7.46 15.20 6.94
N GLY A 158 -6.88 16.38 6.78
CA GLY A 158 -5.42 16.56 6.79
C GLY A 158 -4.71 16.17 5.50
N LEU A 159 -5.42 15.92 4.40
CA LEU A 159 -4.80 15.54 3.13
C LEU A 159 -3.91 16.67 2.55
N TYR A 160 -4.25 17.93 2.77
CA TYR A 160 -3.40 19.06 2.43
C TYR A 160 -2.07 19.05 3.21
N GLU A 161 -2.11 18.76 4.51
CA GLU A 161 -0.89 18.66 5.33
C GLU A 161 -0.02 17.49 4.92
N VAL A 162 -0.63 16.35 4.56
CA VAL A 162 0.08 15.21 3.99
C VAL A 162 0.76 15.60 2.68
N ALA A 163 0.06 16.30 1.78
CA ALA A 163 0.61 16.78 0.52
C ALA A 163 1.74 17.78 0.76
N LYS A 164 1.55 18.76 1.63
CA LYS A 164 2.57 19.75 2.02
C LYS A 164 3.84 19.09 2.56
N ASN A 165 3.71 18.10 3.42
CA ASN A 165 4.85 17.35 3.93
C ASN A 165 5.59 16.57 2.83
N ARG A 166 4.86 16.01 1.86
CA ARG A 166 5.42 15.25 0.74
C ARG A 166 6.13 16.16 -0.27
N TRP A 167 5.49 17.26 -0.67
CA TRP A 167 6.01 18.18 -1.69
C TRP A 167 7.02 19.20 -1.12
N GLY A 168 7.02 19.45 0.21
CA GLY A 168 7.91 20.41 0.85
C GLY A 168 7.74 21.82 0.27
N ASP A 169 8.85 22.45 -0.11
CA ASP A 169 8.87 23.83 -0.62
C ASP A 169 8.20 23.99 -1.99
N GLN A 170 7.95 22.89 -2.71
CA GLN A 170 7.23 22.88 -3.99
C GLN A 170 5.71 22.83 -3.81
N TRP A 171 5.23 22.61 -2.58
CA TRP A 171 3.81 22.47 -2.32
C TRP A 171 3.09 23.82 -2.42
N SER A 172 1.98 23.79 -3.12
CA SER A 172 1.01 24.89 -3.13
C SER A 172 -0.37 24.26 -3.29
N ARG A 173 -1.34 24.70 -2.48
CA ARG A 173 -2.70 24.17 -2.48
C ARG A 173 -3.36 24.24 -3.85
N ASP A 174 -3.11 25.31 -4.56
CA ASP A 174 -3.66 25.60 -5.87
C ASP A 174 -2.86 25.01 -7.04
N LYS A 175 -1.67 24.45 -6.80
CA LYS A 175 -0.76 23.98 -7.85
C LYS A 175 -0.46 22.51 -7.83
N THR A 176 -0.47 21.85 -6.67
CA THR A 176 -0.04 20.44 -6.58
C THR A 176 -1.08 19.46 -7.02
N GLY A 177 -2.34 19.65 -6.67
CA GLY A 177 -3.40 18.71 -7.04
C GLY A 177 -3.15 17.27 -6.56
N GLY A 178 -3.92 16.33 -7.09
CA GLY A 178 -3.77 14.91 -6.81
C GLY A 178 -4.57 14.06 -7.80
N ILE A 179 -4.27 12.78 -7.86
CA ILE A 179 -5.02 11.80 -8.66
C ILE A 179 -5.47 10.69 -7.70
N PRO A 180 -6.77 10.59 -7.39
CA PRO A 180 -7.27 9.59 -6.42
C PRO A 180 -6.83 8.16 -6.77
N MET A 181 -6.97 7.77 -8.03
CA MET A 181 -6.60 6.43 -8.52
C MET A 181 -5.09 6.16 -8.63
N TYR A 182 -4.21 7.13 -8.38
CA TYR A 182 -2.76 6.86 -8.24
C TYR A 182 -2.39 6.28 -6.88
N TYR A 183 -3.37 6.17 -5.99
CA TYR A 183 -3.20 5.60 -4.66
C TYR A 183 -4.32 4.59 -4.32
N PRO A 184 -4.64 3.65 -5.24
CA PRO A 184 -5.79 2.75 -5.06
C PRO A 184 -5.46 1.56 -4.18
N THR A 185 -4.22 1.43 -3.72
CA THR A 185 -3.67 0.21 -3.13
C THR A 185 -4.46 -0.26 -1.90
N HIS A 186 -5.00 0.70 -1.13
CA HIS A 186 -5.85 0.39 0.02
C HIS A 186 -7.18 -0.27 -0.36
N SER A 187 -7.72 0.05 -1.54
CA SER A 187 -8.98 -0.51 -2.04
C SER A 187 -8.74 -1.77 -2.88
N THR A 188 -7.65 -1.82 -3.67
CA THR A 188 -7.36 -2.95 -4.57
C THR A 188 -6.72 -4.13 -3.87
N CYS A 189 -5.94 -3.90 -2.80
CA CYS A 189 -5.27 -4.93 -2.03
C CYS A 189 -6.26 -5.97 -1.48
N PHE A 190 -7.37 -5.52 -0.93
CA PHE A 190 -8.32 -6.40 -0.28
C PHE A 190 -8.87 -7.45 -1.26
N PRO A 191 -9.57 -7.10 -2.37
CA PRO A 191 -10.09 -8.10 -3.31
C PRO A 191 -9.00 -9.01 -3.87
N ILE A 192 -7.89 -8.44 -4.29
CA ILE A 192 -6.79 -9.20 -4.92
C ILE A 192 -6.21 -10.22 -3.95
N SER A 193 -6.00 -9.83 -2.68
CA SER A 193 -5.42 -10.72 -1.66
C SER A 193 -6.37 -11.82 -1.18
N VAL A 194 -7.68 -11.54 -1.11
CA VAL A 194 -8.69 -12.51 -0.66
C VAL A 194 -9.04 -13.49 -1.77
N MET A 195 -9.33 -12.98 -2.98
CA MET A 195 -9.72 -13.81 -4.11
C MET A 195 -8.54 -14.55 -4.76
N LYS A 196 -7.29 -14.18 -4.43
CA LYS A 196 -6.06 -14.66 -5.10
C LYS A 196 -6.14 -14.50 -6.62
N ALA A 197 -6.76 -13.41 -7.07
CA ALA A 197 -7.01 -13.07 -8.47
C ALA A 197 -6.51 -11.64 -8.74
N HIS A 198 -6.31 -11.28 -10.00
CA HIS A 198 -5.93 -9.94 -10.40
C HIS A 198 -6.96 -9.30 -11.31
N MET A 199 -6.96 -7.97 -11.43
CA MET A 199 -7.83 -7.21 -12.31
C MET A 199 -7.31 -7.25 -13.74
N THR A 200 -8.19 -7.54 -14.71
CA THR A 200 -7.82 -7.76 -16.12
C THR A 200 -8.29 -6.64 -17.04
N SER A 201 -9.35 -5.94 -16.68
CA SER A 201 -9.86 -4.78 -17.42
C SER A 201 -10.68 -3.87 -16.51
N VAL A 202 -10.87 -2.61 -16.94
CA VAL A 202 -11.63 -1.60 -16.21
C VAL A 202 -12.37 -0.66 -17.15
N SER A 203 -13.59 -0.26 -16.74
CA SER A 203 -14.31 0.93 -17.17
C SER A 203 -14.52 1.84 -15.98
N ALA A 204 -14.09 3.11 -16.05
CA ALA A 204 -14.10 4.01 -14.91
C ALA A 204 -14.70 5.38 -15.23
N GLN A 205 -15.24 6.03 -14.20
CA GLN A 205 -15.78 7.38 -14.24
C GLN A 205 -15.15 8.26 -13.16
N GLY A 206 -15.02 9.55 -13.47
CA GLY A 206 -14.51 10.54 -12.53
C GLY A 206 -15.53 11.63 -12.21
N TYR A 207 -15.66 11.99 -10.95
CA TYR A 207 -16.47 13.12 -10.52
C TYR A 207 -15.63 14.39 -10.44
N VAL A 208 -16.11 15.45 -11.08
CA VAL A 208 -15.52 16.79 -11.02
C VAL A 208 -16.27 17.61 -10.00
N TYR A 209 -15.61 17.97 -8.90
CA TYR A 209 -16.18 18.88 -7.93
C TYR A 209 -16.18 20.32 -8.49
N PRO A 210 -17.31 21.03 -8.50
CA PRO A 210 -17.39 22.38 -9.07
C PRO A 210 -16.45 23.36 -8.34
N ASN A 211 -15.67 24.12 -9.13
CA ASN A 211 -14.72 25.12 -8.60
C ASN A 211 -13.73 24.56 -7.57
N ASP A 212 -13.28 23.33 -7.78
CA ASP A 212 -12.30 22.73 -6.88
C ASP A 212 -10.99 23.54 -6.86
N ASP A 213 -10.45 23.71 -5.66
CA ASP A 213 -9.21 24.45 -5.43
C ASP A 213 -7.94 23.59 -5.60
N TRP A 214 -8.10 22.26 -5.73
CA TRP A 214 -6.98 21.33 -5.80
C TRP A 214 -7.04 20.33 -6.98
N PHE A 215 -8.21 19.78 -7.28
CA PHE A 215 -8.39 18.86 -8.43
C PHE A 215 -8.72 19.67 -9.69
N ARG A 216 -7.68 20.14 -10.36
CA ARG A 216 -7.77 21.00 -11.56
C ARG A 216 -6.73 20.59 -12.60
N PRO A 217 -7.03 20.75 -13.89
CA PRO A 217 -6.11 20.37 -14.96
C PRO A 217 -4.86 21.26 -15.06
N ASP A 218 -4.86 22.44 -14.46
CA ASP A 218 -3.73 23.38 -14.39
C ASP A 218 -2.79 23.16 -13.19
N THR A 219 -2.95 22.05 -12.45
CA THR A 219 -2.03 21.63 -11.39
C THR A 219 -0.91 20.72 -11.91
N ILE A 220 0.10 20.44 -11.09
CA ILE A 220 1.18 19.49 -11.41
C ILE A 220 0.61 18.09 -11.73
N SER A 221 -0.52 17.74 -11.14
CA SER A 221 -1.17 16.44 -11.34
C SER A 221 -2.07 16.38 -12.57
N GLU A 222 -2.33 17.52 -13.22
CA GLU A 222 -3.16 17.66 -14.46
C GLU A 222 -4.52 16.93 -14.37
N ASN A 223 -5.07 16.82 -13.14
CA ASN A 223 -6.27 16.02 -12.87
C ASN A 223 -7.41 16.87 -12.35
N ARG A 224 -8.59 16.73 -12.99
CA ARG A 224 -9.84 17.39 -12.57
C ARG A 224 -10.73 16.54 -11.65
N PHE A 225 -10.48 15.24 -11.52
CA PHE A 225 -11.33 14.34 -10.76
C PHE A 225 -10.97 14.35 -9.29
N SER A 226 -11.91 14.73 -8.44
CA SER A 226 -11.78 14.61 -6.99
C SER A 226 -12.13 13.21 -6.47
N ASN A 227 -12.99 12.50 -7.19
CA ASN A 227 -13.44 11.15 -6.88
C ASN A 227 -13.44 10.31 -8.17
N GLN A 228 -13.11 9.04 -8.05
CA GLN A 228 -13.12 8.11 -9.18
C GLN A 228 -13.68 6.76 -8.77
N ILE A 229 -14.43 6.13 -9.67
CA ILE A 229 -15.02 4.80 -9.49
C ILE A 229 -14.72 3.97 -10.74
N GLY A 230 -14.22 2.76 -10.54
CA GLY A 230 -13.99 1.78 -11.61
C GLY A 230 -14.78 0.49 -11.40
N LEU A 231 -15.28 -0.08 -12.50
CA LEU A 231 -15.82 -1.43 -12.59
C LEU A 231 -14.78 -2.32 -13.27
N PHE A 232 -14.34 -3.37 -12.60
CA PHE A 232 -13.25 -4.23 -13.01
C PHE A 232 -13.73 -5.65 -13.27
N ALA A 233 -13.14 -6.30 -14.29
CA ALA A 233 -13.19 -7.75 -14.43
C ALA A 233 -11.97 -8.37 -13.72
N MET A 234 -12.19 -9.51 -13.05
CA MET A 234 -11.15 -10.25 -12.34
C MET A 234 -10.72 -11.49 -13.13
N SER A 235 -9.49 -11.96 -12.94
CA SER A 235 -8.94 -13.13 -13.64
C SER A 235 -9.62 -14.45 -13.30
N ASN A 236 -10.36 -14.51 -12.20
CA ASN A 236 -11.19 -15.67 -11.79
C ASN A 236 -12.65 -15.58 -12.29
N GLY A 237 -12.99 -14.60 -13.11
CA GLY A 237 -14.35 -14.39 -13.62
C GLY A 237 -15.27 -13.53 -12.76
N ALA A 238 -14.87 -13.23 -11.52
CA ALA A 238 -15.59 -12.29 -10.67
C ALA A 238 -15.52 -10.85 -11.19
N THR A 239 -16.32 -9.97 -10.63
CA THR A 239 -16.27 -8.52 -10.87
C THR A 239 -15.84 -7.75 -9.62
N ALA A 240 -15.33 -6.54 -9.79
CA ALA A 240 -15.07 -5.67 -8.65
C ALA A 240 -15.48 -4.22 -8.93
N ARG A 241 -15.96 -3.51 -7.90
CA ARG A 241 -16.16 -2.06 -7.89
C ARG A 241 -15.18 -1.44 -6.91
N ILE A 242 -14.29 -0.59 -7.41
CA ILE A 242 -13.29 0.13 -6.61
C ILE A 242 -13.57 1.62 -6.69
N ALA A 243 -13.56 2.31 -5.55
CA ALA A 243 -13.78 3.73 -5.48
C ALA A 243 -12.75 4.44 -4.57
N GLU A 244 -12.30 5.59 -5.02
CA GLU A 244 -11.35 6.46 -4.33
C GLU A 244 -11.94 7.87 -4.21
N PHE A 245 -12.28 8.30 -2.99
CA PHE A 245 -12.99 9.54 -2.73
C PHE A 245 -12.14 10.52 -1.92
N ARG A 246 -12.00 11.76 -2.44
CA ARG A 246 -11.27 12.86 -1.80
C ARG A 246 -12.14 14.09 -1.53
N ARG A 247 -13.34 14.14 -2.11
CA ARG A 247 -14.41 15.11 -1.80
C ARG A 247 -15.65 14.33 -1.42
N ILE A 248 -15.80 14.04 -0.13
CA ILE A 248 -16.90 13.25 0.40
C ILE A 248 -17.23 13.72 1.82
N GLY A 249 -18.48 13.91 2.13
CA GLY A 249 -18.93 14.35 3.46
C GLY A 249 -18.85 13.25 4.51
N HIS A 250 -17.68 12.62 4.65
CA HIS A 250 -17.43 11.58 5.65
C HIS A 250 -16.47 12.10 6.71
N PRO A 251 -16.76 11.91 8.02
CA PRO A 251 -15.99 12.53 9.11
C PRO A 251 -14.59 11.94 9.32
N GLU A 252 -14.31 10.77 8.79
CA GLU A 252 -13.05 10.03 9.02
C GLU A 252 -12.52 9.40 7.74
N THR A 253 -11.26 8.97 7.80
CA THR A 253 -10.69 8.07 6.79
C THR A 253 -11.31 6.69 6.97
N GLU A 254 -12.05 6.21 5.98
CA GLU A 254 -12.80 4.97 6.07
C GLU A 254 -12.56 4.04 4.87
N ARG A 255 -12.74 2.76 5.11
CA ARG A 255 -12.77 1.71 4.08
C ARG A 255 -14.09 0.97 4.17
N VAL A 256 -14.88 1.09 3.12
CA VAL A 256 -16.10 0.30 2.94
C VAL A 256 -15.76 -0.88 2.05
N SER A 257 -16.16 -2.09 2.43
CA SER A 257 -15.88 -3.30 1.64
C SER A 257 -16.99 -4.32 1.75
N ALA A 258 -17.20 -5.06 0.66
CA ALA A 258 -18.09 -6.20 0.62
C ALA A 258 -17.56 -7.27 -0.34
N ILE A 259 -17.71 -8.53 0.04
CA ILE A 259 -17.36 -9.71 -0.77
C ILE A 259 -18.60 -10.58 -0.87
N TYR A 260 -18.95 -10.97 -2.09
CA TYR A 260 -20.09 -11.85 -2.36
C TYR A 260 -19.60 -13.11 -3.08
N GLY A 261 -19.89 -14.25 -2.49
CA GLY A 261 -19.69 -15.58 -3.07
C GLY A 261 -21.02 -16.33 -3.20
N THR A 262 -20.97 -17.52 -3.77
CA THR A 262 -22.16 -18.37 -3.96
C THR A 262 -22.70 -18.96 -2.66
N GLU A 263 -21.83 -19.09 -1.63
CA GLU A 263 -22.20 -19.72 -0.35
C GLU A 263 -22.27 -18.72 0.81
N ALA A 264 -21.49 -17.62 0.76
CA ALA A 264 -21.48 -16.61 1.80
C ALA A 264 -21.10 -15.22 1.29
N SER A 265 -21.33 -14.21 2.13
CA SER A 265 -20.89 -12.84 1.92
C SER A 265 -20.31 -12.23 3.19
N PHE A 266 -19.47 -11.22 2.99
CA PHE A 266 -18.92 -10.35 4.04
C PHE A 266 -19.18 -8.89 3.68
N GLU A 267 -19.61 -8.09 4.63
CA GLU A 267 -19.82 -6.65 4.46
C GLU A 267 -19.23 -5.89 5.65
N GLN A 268 -18.59 -4.76 5.38
CA GLN A 268 -18.05 -3.86 6.40
C GLN A 268 -18.25 -2.40 6.01
N ASN A 269 -18.61 -1.60 7.01
CA ASN A 269 -18.63 -0.14 6.95
C ASN A 269 -18.36 0.46 8.35
N ALA A 270 -18.54 1.77 8.52
CA ALA A 270 -18.34 2.47 9.80
C ALA A 270 -19.23 1.94 10.95
N SER A 271 -20.35 1.28 10.64
CA SER A 271 -21.26 0.71 11.66
C SER A 271 -20.85 -0.68 12.14
N GLY A 272 -19.91 -1.34 11.45
CA GLY A 272 -19.44 -2.69 11.81
C GLY A 272 -19.25 -3.61 10.63
N ALA A 273 -19.04 -4.90 10.93
CA ALA A 273 -18.87 -5.95 9.95
C ALA A 273 -19.86 -7.10 10.17
N MET A 274 -20.29 -7.70 9.06
CA MET A 274 -21.26 -8.80 9.03
C MET A 274 -20.74 -9.93 8.15
N TRP A 275 -21.03 -11.15 8.56
CA TRP A 275 -20.91 -12.39 7.79
C TRP A 275 -22.30 -12.97 7.56
N ALA A 276 -22.65 -13.28 6.34
CA ALA A 276 -23.93 -13.89 6.00
C ALA A 276 -23.72 -15.16 5.16
N ASN A 277 -24.50 -16.17 5.44
CA ASN A 277 -24.58 -17.43 4.67
C ASN A 277 -25.99 -18.00 4.75
N LYS A 278 -26.20 -19.23 4.22
CA LYS A 278 -27.51 -19.90 4.23
C LYS A 278 -28.09 -20.13 5.62
N ASN A 279 -27.28 -20.10 6.69
CA ASN A 279 -27.75 -20.31 8.06
C ASN A 279 -28.16 -19.01 8.78
N GLY A 280 -27.84 -17.85 8.21
CA GLY A 280 -28.22 -16.54 8.74
C GLY A 280 -27.14 -15.47 8.60
N ILE A 281 -27.31 -14.39 9.36
CA ILE A 281 -26.42 -13.24 9.40
C ILE A 281 -25.86 -13.09 10.81
N GLU A 282 -24.57 -12.90 10.93
CA GLU A 282 -23.89 -12.67 12.22
C GLU A 282 -22.95 -11.46 12.16
N GLY A 283 -22.81 -10.75 13.28
CA GLY A 283 -21.84 -9.67 13.44
C GLY A 283 -20.44 -10.24 13.62
N VAL A 284 -19.44 -9.63 12.94
CA VAL A 284 -18.03 -10.02 13.04
C VAL A 284 -17.29 -9.06 13.97
N ILE A 285 -16.67 -9.57 15.02
CA ILE A 285 -15.82 -8.81 15.92
C ILE A 285 -14.40 -8.78 15.32
N LEU A 286 -14.15 -7.82 14.46
CA LEU A 286 -12.91 -7.73 13.67
C LEU A 286 -11.64 -7.72 14.53
N THR A 287 -11.65 -7.07 15.69
CA THR A 287 -10.49 -6.98 16.60
C THR A 287 -9.99 -8.32 17.14
N LYS A 288 -10.69 -9.42 16.89
CA LYS A 288 -10.25 -10.79 17.23
C LYS A 288 -9.48 -11.47 16.11
N HIS A 289 -9.43 -10.86 14.93
CA HIS A 289 -8.85 -11.47 13.74
C HIS A 289 -7.48 -10.84 13.42
N HIS A 290 -6.47 -11.26 14.18
CA HIS A 290 -5.08 -10.91 13.97
C HIS A 290 -4.24 -12.17 13.76
N GLU A 291 -3.12 -12.01 13.08
CA GLU A 291 -2.12 -13.06 12.92
C GLU A 291 -1.17 -13.09 14.14
N PRO A 292 -0.43 -14.19 14.39
CA PRO A 292 0.59 -14.22 15.43
C PRO A 292 1.74 -13.25 15.12
N LEU A 293 2.31 -12.65 16.17
CA LEU A 293 3.49 -11.81 16.14
C LEU A 293 4.50 -12.21 17.22
N PRO A 294 5.79 -11.93 17.05
CA PRO A 294 6.76 -11.92 18.14
C PRO A 294 6.27 -11.04 19.30
N GLU A 295 6.51 -11.49 20.53
CA GLU A 295 5.96 -10.86 21.74
C GLU A 295 6.22 -9.35 21.80
N MET A 296 7.45 -8.92 21.50
CA MET A 296 7.82 -7.49 21.53
C MET A 296 7.09 -6.63 20.50
N LEU A 297 6.76 -7.18 19.34
CA LEU A 297 5.95 -6.49 18.33
C LEU A 297 4.47 -6.45 18.70
N ALA A 298 3.98 -7.46 19.42
CA ALA A 298 2.59 -7.52 19.87
C ALA A 298 2.26 -6.45 20.93
N LEU A 299 3.26 -5.87 21.61
CA LEU A 299 3.07 -4.80 22.59
C LEU A 299 2.72 -3.44 21.97
N ASP A 300 3.14 -3.19 20.72
CA ASP A 300 2.82 -1.97 19.98
C ASP A 300 2.64 -2.32 18.50
N LEU A 301 1.41 -2.46 18.08
CA LEU A 301 1.08 -2.82 16.69
C LEU A 301 1.30 -1.68 15.69
N GLY A 302 1.52 -0.45 16.17
CA GLY A 302 1.68 0.73 15.34
C GLY A 302 0.37 1.25 14.72
N GLY A 303 0.49 2.04 13.67
CA GLY A 303 -0.64 2.69 13.01
C GLY A 303 -1.46 1.80 12.08
N HIS A 304 -2.45 2.41 11.41
CA HIS A 304 -3.33 1.78 10.42
C HIS A 304 -4.03 0.51 10.93
N GLY A 305 -4.63 0.61 12.14
CA GLY A 305 -5.31 -0.53 12.75
C GLY A 305 -4.39 -1.65 13.18
N GLY A 306 -3.12 -1.33 13.48
CA GLY A 306 -2.12 -2.28 13.96
C GLY A 306 -1.31 -2.98 12.88
N SER A 307 -1.51 -2.65 11.61
CA SER A 307 -0.88 -3.37 10.49
C SER A 307 0.64 -3.15 10.37
N HIS A 308 1.20 -2.09 10.96
CA HIS A 308 2.62 -1.77 10.83
C HIS A 308 3.54 -2.87 11.40
N ALA A 309 3.21 -3.43 12.57
CA ALA A 309 3.98 -4.51 13.19
C ALA A 309 4.01 -5.77 12.32
N TYR A 310 2.87 -6.13 11.72
CA TYR A 310 2.77 -7.28 10.81
C TYR A 310 3.58 -7.07 9.53
N LEU A 311 3.59 -5.86 8.98
CA LEU A 311 4.40 -5.52 7.79
C LEU A 311 5.89 -5.63 8.10
N VAL A 312 6.34 -5.13 9.24
CA VAL A 312 7.74 -5.26 9.66
C VAL A 312 8.11 -6.72 9.84
N ASN A 313 7.28 -7.49 10.56
CA ASN A 313 7.52 -8.91 10.79
C ASN A 313 7.55 -9.71 9.48
N GLU A 314 6.62 -9.47 8.56
CA GLU A 314 6.58 -10.14 7.25
C GLU A 314 7.85 -9.86 6.42
N PHE A 315 8.32 -8.62 6.43
CA PHE A 315 9.53 -8.24 5.69
C PHE A 315 10.78 -8.88 6.30
N VAL A 316 10.99 -8.74 7.60
CA VAL A 316 12.17 -9.27 8.29
C VAL A 316 12.22 -10.80 8.19
N ASP A 317 11.09 -11.48 8.44
CA ASP A 317 10.99 -12.94 8.30
C ASP A 317 11.24 -13.41 6.86
N SER A 318 10.75 -12.65 5.86
CA SER A 318 11.00 -12.97 4.45
C SER A 318 12.48 -12.89 4.09
N VAL A 319 13.18 -11.85 4.56
CA VAL A 319 14.62 -11.68 4.30
C VAL A 319 15.42 -12.76 5.05
N ASN A 320 15.14 -12.97 6.33
CA ASN A 320 15.85 -13.95 7.16
C ASN A 320 15.73 -15.40 6.66
N ARG A 321 14.56 -15.75 6.11
CA ARG A 321 14.28 -17.11 5.61
C ARG A 321 14.41 -17.25 4.11
N GLU A 322 14.88 -16.21 3.43
CA GLU A 322 15.00 -16.20 1.97
C GLU A 322 13.72 -16.64 1.25
N ARG A 323 12.55 -16.24 1.79
CA ARG A 323 11.25 -16.58 1.22
C ARG A 323 10.59 -15.41 0.55
N LEU A 324 9.75 -15.69 -0.43
CA LEU A 324 8.93 -14.65 -1.07
C LEU A 324 7.94 -14.03 -0.05
N PRO A 325 7.92 -12.69 0.11
CA PRO A 325 6.92 -12.06 0.95
C PRO A 325 5.53 -12.14 0.34
N ARG A 326 4.50 -12.13 1.19
CA ARG A 326 3.10 -12.18 0.72
C ARG A 326 2.71 -10.96 -0.12
N ILE A 327 3.33 -9.81 0.15
CA ILE A 327 3.13 -8.58 -0.64
C ILE A 327 4.40 -8.34 -1.49
N ASN A 328 4.79 -9.34 -2.28
CA ASN A 328 5.93 -9.27 -3.19
C ASN A 328 5.70 -8.30 -4.36
N VAL A 329 6.69 -8.14 -5.22
CA VAL A 329 6.64 -7.19 -6.33
C VAL A 329 5.46 -7.44 -7.27
N TRP A 330 5.12 -8.70 -7.58
CA TRP A 330 3.98 -9.03 -8.45
C TRP A 330 2.65 -8.62 -7.84
N GLN A 331 2.48 -8.81 -6.54
CA GLN A 331 1.29 -8.32 -5.81
C GLN A 331 1.28 -6.79 -5.75
N ALA A 332 2.42 -6.18 -5.48
CA ALA A 332 2.54 -4.72 -5.39
C ALA A 332 2.11 -4.02 -6.68
N VAL A 333 2.56 -4.50 -7.85
CA VAL A 333 2.16 -3.93 -9.13
C VAL A 333 0.69 -4.20 -9.46
N ARG A 334 0.14 -5.35 -9.06
CA ARG A 334 -1.29 -5.64 -9.17
C ARG A 334 -2.17 -4.73 -8.31
N TYR A 335 -1.63 -4.15 -7.23
CA TYR A 335 -2.35 -3.17 -6.42
C TYR A 335 -2.31 -1.77 -7.02
N CYS A 336 -1.26 -1.40 -7.77
CA CYS A 336 -1.10 -0.07 -8.36
C CYS A 336 -1.70 0.06 -9.76
N ALA A 337 -1.38 -0.88 -10.65
CA ALA A 337 -1.70 -0.79 -12.08
C ALA A 337 -3.20 -0.60 -12.39
N PRO A 338 -4.14 -1.24 -11.66
CA PRO A 338 -5.56 -1.02 -11.88
C PRO A 338 -5.98 0.44 -11.76
N GLY A 339 -5.38 1.20 -10.84
CA GLY A 339 -5.68 2.61 -10.65
C GLY A 339 -5.20 3.49 -11.78
N PHE A 340 -4.02 3.23 -12.33
CA PHE A 340 -3.49 4.00 -13.47
C PHE A 340 -4.38 3.82 -14.70
N VAL A 341 -4.78 2.58 -14.98
CA VAL A 341 -5.65 2.26 -16.10
C VAL A 341 -7.09 2.77 -15.87
N ALA A 342 -7.58 2.74 -14.63
CA ALA A 342 -8.88 3.33 -14.29
C ALA A 342 -8.90 4.85 -14.48
N HIS A 343 -7.81 5.54 -14.11
CA HIS A 343 -7.70 6.98 -14.38
C HIS A 343 -7.70 7.27 -15.88
N GLU A 344 -6.95 6.51 -16.66
CA GLU A 344 -6.94 6.64 -18.13
C GLU A 344 -8.33 6.38 -18.75
N SER A 345 -9.05 5.35 -18.27
CA SER A 345 -10.42 5.07 -18.69
C SER A 345 -11.36 6.23 -18.39
N ALA A 346 -11.27 6.82 -17.18
CA ALA A 346 -12.08 7.98 -16.81
C ALA A 346 -11.80 9.22 -17.66
N LEU A 347 -10.55 9.43 -18.11
CA LEU A 347 -10.19 10.50 -19.03
C LEU A 347 -10.75 10.27 -20.46
N LYS A 348 -11.10 9.01 -20.79
CA LYS A 348 -11.69 8.58 -22.05
C LYS A 348 -13.18 8.23 -21.91
N ASP A 349 -13.88 8.93 -21.05
CA ASP A 349 -15.33 8.80 -20.83
C ASP A 349 -15.80 7.36 -20.49
N GLY A 350 -14.96 6.57 -19.85
CA GLY A 350 -15.28 5.21 -19.41
C GLY A 350 -14.95 4.12 -20.43
N GLU A 351 -14.07 4.39 -21.39
CA GLU A 351 -13.59 3.37 -22.32
C GLU A 351 -13.09 2.13 -21.57
N LEU A 352 -13.52 0.94 -22.01
CA LEU A 352 -13.05 -0.32 -21.44
C LEU A 352 -11.60 -0.57 -21.82
N LEU A 353 -10.70 -0.50 -20.84
CA LEU A 353 -9.26 -0.68 -21.02
C LEU A 353 -8.77 -1.97 -20.37
N LYS A 354 -7.77 -2.61 -20.98
CA LYS A 354 -7.09 -3.78 -20.42
C LYS A 354 -6.03 -3.37 -19.41
N ILE A 355 -5.92 -4.11 -18.33
CA ILE A 355 -4.91 -3.93 -17.29
C ILE A 355 -3.78 -4.94 -17.55
N PRO A 356 -2.52 -4.50 -17.68
CA PRO A 356 -1.40 -5.41 -17.84
C PRO A 356 -1.17 -6.25 -16.57
N ASP A 357 -0.68 -7.48 -16.76
CA ASP A 357 -0.18 -8.35 -15.70
C ASP A 357 1.25 -8.80 -16.02
N TRP A 358 2.09 -8.87 -15.00
CA TRP A 358 3.50 -9.25 -15.12
C TRP A 358 3.77 -10.73 -14.79
N GLY A 359 2.71 -11.54 -14.77
CA GLY A 359 2.79 -12.98 -14.48
C GLY A 359 2.91 -13.31 -13.00
N ALA A 360 3.39 -14.50 -12.71
CA ALA A 360 3.63 -15.00 -11.36
C ALA A 360 5.12 -14.92 -11.01
N PRO A 361 5.48 -14.93 -9.70
CA PRO A 361 6.85 -15.09 -9.29
C PRO A 361 7.43 -16.40 -9.88
N PRO A 362 8.72 -16.46 -10.20
CA PRO A 362 9.36 -17.69 -10.59
C PRO A 362 9.25 -18.71 -9.45
N ASN A 363 9.09 -20.00 -9.83
CA ASN A 363 9.01 -21.13 -8.89
C ASN A 363 10.33 -21.32 -8.15
#